data_49f892019ca7a8fe6c34cb6921d7f93d
#
_entry.id   49f892019ca7a8fe6c34cb6921d7f93d
#
_cell.length_a   1.000
_cell.length_b   1.000
_cell.length_c   1.000
_cell.angle_alpha   90.00
_cell.angle_beta   90.00
_cell.angle_gamma   90.00
#
_symmetry.space_group_name_H-M   'P 1'
#
loop_
_entity.id
_entity.type
_entity.pdbx_description
1 polymer ?
#
loop_
_entity_poly.entity_id
_entity_poly.type
_entity_poly.pdbx_seq_one_letter_code
_entity_poly.pdbx_strand_id
1 'polypeptide(L)'
;MYRNDDIVSERHVQAIWYDAALRPGELRTAGGAPVRVVDPGRWNLEAGPDFRDAVLEIGDDRRRVRGDVEVHVRAADWAAHGHGRDPAYAGVVAHVTWHPGPPPVAGDGTLPPHCVRICIGDALRTRPDFSPDAIDLAAYPYAHLPDTPRPCELTFAHAPDAALALLRAAGERRLEGKARRLAALFVRNGDRAQTFYEEMMAAFGYKHNARPFRALAQTLPWRELPSSPHAAATALTCAADLGVAPRVPWRTANVRPSNSPARRIDEAALLFAGALPGLLRRLDACDLAVRKGQQDALDILRAARPLGARRAAAMLTNVLIPFARAEERLARVPEWIFPEDINSTVRLMAFRLFGRDHNPALYAGNGLLVQGLIQTHREYCLAVHPDCSSCPLAGQVR
;
A
#
# COMPACT_ATOMS: atom_id res chain seq x y z
N MET A 1 -28.22 5.43 -26.34
CA MET A 1 -27.80 6.46 -25.36
C MET A 1 -27.26 5.68 -24.15
N TYR A 2 -25.96 5.36 -24.17
CA TYR A 2 -25.30 4.67 -23.05
C TYR A 2 -25.30 5.61 -21.85
N ARG A 3 -25.83 5.16 -20.72
CA ARG A 3 -25.81 5.96 -19.48
C ARG A 3 -24.36 6.03 -19.03
N ASN A 4 -23.81 7.24 -18.89
CA ASN A 4 -22.47 7.53 -18.34
C ASN A 4 -22.23 6.94 -16.93
N ASP A 5 -23.24 6.35 -16.31
CA ASP A 5 -23.19 5.84 -14.95
C ASP A 5 -22.40 4.52 -14.81
N ASP A 6 -22.26 3.72 -15.88
CA ASP A 6 -21.52 2.44 -15.83
C ASP A 6 -20.00 2.61 -15.91
N ILE A 7 -19.53 3.82 -16.22
CA ILE A 7 -18.09 4.12 -16.42
C ILE A 7 -17.46 4.65 -15.13
N VAL A 8 -18.26 5.21 -14.21
CA VAL A 8 -17.72 5.84 -13.00
C VAL A 8 -17.23 4.79 -11.99
N SER A 9 -15.96 4.83 -11.71
CA SER A 9 -15.32 4.05 -10.65
C SER A 9 -15.09 4.91 -9.40
N GLU A 10 -14.81 4.30 -8.27
CA GLU A 10 -14.41 4.98 -7.02
C GLU A 10 -13.25 5.97 -7.26
N ARG A 11 -12.33 5.60 -8.16
CA ARG A 11 -11.20 6.47 -8.54
C ARG A 11 -11.64 7.77 -9.21
N HIS A 12 -12.72 7.76 -9.99
CA HIS A 12 -13.31 8.98 -10.54
C HIS A 12 -13.89 9.84 -9.41
N VAL A 13 -14.59 9.24 -8.46
CA VAL A 13 -15.17 9.98 -7.31
C VAL A 13 -14.06 10.61 -6.47
N GLN A 14 -12.96 9.88 -6.26
CA GLN A 14 -11.77 10.40 -5.58
C GLN A 14 -11.17 11.61 -6.32
N ALA A 15 -11.00 11.52 -7.65
CA ALA A 15 -10.47 12.63 -8.45
C ALA A 15 -11.39 13.86 -8.41
N ILE A 16 -12.69 13.64 -8.56
CA ILE A 16 -13.69 14.73 -8.52
C ILE A 16 -13.73 15.39 -7.14
N TRP A 17 -13.67 14.61 -6.05
CA TRP A 17 -13.61 15.17 -4.71
C TRP A 17 -12.36 16.02 -4.48
N TYR A 18 -11.23 15.52 -4.94
CA TYR A 18 -9.95 16.17 -4.71
C TYR A 18 -9.78 17.45 -5.52
N ASP A 19 -10.19 17.42 -6.80
CA ASP A 19 -9.97 18.51 -7.74
C ASP A 19 -11.10 19.54 -7.70
N ALA A 20 -10.77 20.76 -7.29
CA ALA A 20 -11.73 21.86 -7.26
C ALA A 20 -12.28 22.20 -8.65
N ALA A 21 -11.53 21.95 -9.74
CA ALA A 21 -12.00 22.22 -11.10
C ALA A 21 -13.01 21.16 -11.58
N LEU A 22 -12.95 19.93 -11.07
CA LEU A 22 -13.90 18.86 -11.37
C LEU A 22 -15.10 18.87 -10.45
N ARG A 23 -14.94 19.38 -9.23
CA ARG A 23 -15.96 19.35 -8.18
C ARG A 23 -17.13 20.25 -8.56
N PRO A 24 -18.39 19.86 -8.25
CA PRO A 24 -19.54 20.77 -8.36
C PRO A 24 -19.32 22.02 -7.53
N GLY A 25 -19.68 23.19 -8.10
CA GLY A 25 -19.54 24.47 -7.40
C GLY A 25 -20.43 24.57 -6.16
N GLU A 26 -21.60 23.90 -6.18
CA GLU A 26 -22.48 23.76 -5.04
C GLU A 26 -22.62 22.33 -4.61
N LEU A 27 -22.23 22.05 -3.38
CA LEU A 27 -22.44 20.77 -2.73
C LEU A 27 -23.46 20.89 -1.62
N ARG A 28 -24.24 19.82 -1.42
CA ARG A 28 -25.20 19.71 -0.32
C ARG A 28 -25.09 18.37 0.38
N THR A 29 -25.36 18.38 1.67
CA THR A 29 -25.56 17.12 2.40
C THR A 29 -26.84 16.44 1.92
N ALA A 30 -27.00 15.15 2.21
CA ALA A 30 -28.26 14.44 1.96
C ALA A 30 -29.47 15.05 2.70
N GLY A 31 -29.23 15.84 3.73
CA GLY A 31 -30.26 16.63 4.43
C GLY A 31 -30.48 18.04 3.84
N GLY A 32 -29.84 18.38 2.72
CA GLY A 32 -30.00 19.64 2.01
C GLY A 32 -29.12 20.79 2.49
N ALA A 33 -28.39 20.65 3.58
CA ALA A 33 -27.51 21.70 4.08
C ALA A 33 -26.36 21.99 3.10
N PRO A 34 -26.02 23.26 2.81
CA PRO A 34 -24.92 23.60 1.92
C PRO A 34 -23.58 23.13 2.49
N VAL A 35 -22.68 22.71 1.60
CA VAL A 35 -21.32 22.26 1.95
C VAL A 35 -20.30 22.99 1.10
N ARG A 36 -19.34 23.61 1.75
CA ARG A 36 -18.14 24.18 1.11
C ARG A 36 -16.92 23.37 1.50
N VAL A 37 -16.19 22.90 0.53
CA VAL A 37 -14.90 22.24 0.75
C VAL A 37 -13.82 23.30 0.84
N VAL A 38 -13.30 23.52 2.04
CA VAL A 38 -12.19 24.46 2.30
C VAL A 38 -10.87 23.78 1.96
N ASP A 39 -10.74 22.52 2.37
CA ASP A 39 -9.61 21.65 2.07
C ASP A 39 -10.15 20.22 1.83
N PRO A 40 -9.92 19.59 0.67
CA PRO A 40 -10.40 18.24 0.40
C PRO A 40 -9.67 17.17 1.24
N GLY A 41 -8.64 17.55 1.94
CA GLY A 41 -7.78 16.63 2.68
C GLY A 41 -6.61 16.08 1.87
N ARG A 42 -5.71 15.43 2.57
CA ARG A 42 -4.57 14.74 1.95
C ARG A 42 -5.01 13.40 1.40
N TRP A 43 -4.82 13.19 0.11
CA TRP A 43 -5.14 11.91 -0.51
C TRP A 43 -4.36 10.78 0.15
N ASN A 44 -5.08 9.82 0.72
CA ASN A 44 -4.49 8.70 1.43
C ASN A 44 -4.17 7.56 0.44
N LEU A 45 -2.90 7.26 0.28
CA LEU A 45 -2.42 6.13 -0.53
C LEU A 45 -2.23 4.86 0.32
N GLU A 46 -2.61 4.93 1.60
CA GLU A 46 -2.48 3.88 2.58
C GLU A 46 -3.85 3.29 2.95
N ALA A 47 -3.88 2.38 3.95
CA ALA A 47 -5.13 1.85 4.48
C ALA A 47 -5.89 2.90 5.30
N GLY A 48 -7.22 2.80 5.31
CA GLY A 48 -8.13 3.73 5.98
C GLY A 48 -8.80 4.68 5.01
N PRO A 49 -9.46 5.73 5.49
CA PRO A 49 -10.21 6.67 4.69
C PRO A 49 -9.40 7.27 3.54
N ASP A 50 -10.08 7.55 2.44
CA ASP A 50 -9.48 8.03 1.19
C ASP A 50 -8.76 9.37 1.31
N PHE A 51 -9.29 10.26 2.14
CA PHE A 51 -8.67 11.56 2.42
C PHE A 51 -8.57 11.78 3.91
N ARG A 52 -7.43 12.32 4.34
CA ARG A 52 -7.12 12.64 5.73
C ARG A 52 -7.15 14.12 5.97
N ASP A 53 -7.67 14.52 7.14
CA ASP A 53 -7.64 15.91 7.62
C ASP A 53 -8.33 16.93 6.71
N ALA A 54 -9.41 16.55 6.02
CA ALA A 54 -10.23 17.47 5.24
C ALA A 54 -10.88 18.54 6.12
N VAL A 55 -11.13 19.72 5.54
CA VAL A 55 -11.81 20.83 6.22
C VAL A 55 -13.03 21.24 5.41
N LEU A 56 -14.21 21.13 6.03
CA LEU A 56 -15.50 21.46 5.44
C LEU A 56 -16.18 22.57 6.23
N GLU A 57 -16.95 23.42 5.55
CA GLU A 57 -17.94 24.30 6.14
C GLU A 57 -19.32 23.77 5.76
N ILE A 58 -20.17 23.53 6.76
CA ILE A 58 -21.48 22.87 6.59
C ILE A 58 -22.57 23.76 7.19
N GLY A 59 -23.68 23.90 6.46
CA GLY A 59 -24.83 24.69 6.86
C GLY A 59 -24.70 26.18 6.53
N ASP A 60 -25.78 26.92 6.73
CA ASP A 60 -25.86 28.37 6.49
C ASP A 60 -25.02 29.16 7.51
N ASP A 61 -24.82 28.56 8.71
CA ASP A 61 -23.94 29.06 9.78
C ASP A 61 -22.46 28.79 9.50
N ARG A 62 -22.12 28.09 8.42
CA ARG A 62 -20.75 27.72 8.03
C ARG A 62 -19.95 27.03 9.15
N ARG A 63 -20.62 26.14 9.85
CA ARG A 63 -19.94 25.36 10.90
C ARG A 63 -18.76 24.60 10.33
N ARG A 64 -17.57 24.92 10.83
CA ARG A 64 -16.32 24.31 10.35
C ARG A 64 -16.12 22.94 10.99
N VAL A 65 -15.89 21.92 10.15
CA VAL A 65 -15.66 20.54 10.56
C VAL A 65 -14.36 20.06 9.95
N ARG A 66 -13.53 19.42 10.75
CA ARG A 66 -12.27 18.79 10.31
C ARG A 66 -12.31 17.31 10.60
N GLY A 67 -11.89 16.50 9.65
CA GLY A 67 -11.78 15.04 9.78
C GLY A 67 -11.51 14.37 8.46
N ASP A 68 -11.67 13.05 8.44
CA ASP A 68 -11.38 12.24 7.26
C ASP A 68 -12.60 12.17 6.33
N VAL A 69 -12.33 11.85 5.06
CA VAL A 69 -13.39 11.67 4.04
C VAL A 69 -13.21 10.30 3.39
N GLU A 70 -14.32 9.59 3.24
CA GLU A 70 -14.41 8.35 2.48
C GLU A 70 -15.30 8.55 1.27
N VAL A 71 -14.89 7.98 0.12
CA VAL A 71 -15.66 8.07 -1.11
C VAL A 71 -16.02 6.71 -1.64
N HIS A 72 -17.22 6.59 -2.23
CA HIS A 72 -17.70 5.37 -2.87
C HIS A 72 -18.51 5.69 -4.13
N VAL A 73 -18.70 4.69 -4.98
CA VAL A 73 -19.66 4.83 -6.08
C VAL A 73 -21.07 4.79 -5.54
N ARG A 74 -21.39 3.90 -4.61
CA ARG A 74 -22.71 3.72 -3.99
C ARG A 74 -22.65 3.84 -2.47
N ALA A 75 -23.70 4.33 -1.86
CA ALA A 75 -23.79 4.44 -0.40
C ALA A 75 -23.67 3.07 0.32
N ALA A 76 -24.16 1.99 -0.31
CA ALA A 76 -24.09 0.64 0.23
C ALA A 76 -22.66 0.08 0.31
N ASP A 77 -21.71 0.64 -0.45
CA ASP A 77 -20.32 0.19 -0.46
C ASP A 77 -19.64 0.42 0.91
N TRP A 78 -20.08 1.39 1.70
CA TRP A 78 -19.64 1.57 3.07
C TRP A 78 -19.81 0.29 3.93
N ALA A 79 -20.99 -0.29 3.87
CA ALA A 79 -21.28 -1.53 4.60
C ALA A 79 -20.60 -2.74 3.96
N ALA A 80 -20.60 -2.82 2.63
CA ALA A 80 -19.96 -3.90 1.87
C ALA A 80 -18.44 -3.98 2.13
N HIS A 81 -17.80 -2.85 2.34
CA HIS A 81 -16.37 -2.76 2.69
C HIS A 81 -16.10 -2.92 4.20
N GLY A 82 -17.14 -2.99 5.03
CA GLY A 82 -17.01 -3.20 6.49
C GLY A 82 -16.49 -2.00 7.27
N HIS A 83 -16.59 -0.79 6.72
CA HIS A 83 -16.02 0.42 7.34
C HIS A 83 -16.64 0.77 8.69
N GLY A 84 -17.91 0.42 8.92
CA GLY A 84 -18.58 0.66 10.21
C GLY A 84 -17.96 -0.11 11.39
N ARG A 85 -17.18 -1.17 11.12
CA ARG A 85 -16.48 -1.98 12.15
C ARG A 85 -14.99 -1.65 12.27
N ASP A 86 -14.43 -0.87 11.34
CA ASP A 86 -13.01 -0.55 11.34
C ASP A 86 -12.77 0.78 12.09
N PRO A 87 -12.07 0.76 13.24
CA PRO A 87 -11.76 1.97 14.00
C PRO A 87 -11.02 3.05 13.19
N ALA A 88 -10.35 2.67 12.10
CA ALA A 88 -9.69 3.62 11.22
C ALA A 88 -10.65 4.62 10.58
N TYR A 89 -11.95 4.29 10.48
CA TYR A 89 -12.99 5.13 9.88
C TYR A 89 -13.80 5.93 10.90
N ALA A 90 -13.49 5.80 12.20
CA ALA A 90 -14.20 6.52 13.26
C ALA A 90 -14.10 8.05 13.14
N GLY A 91 -13.03 8.55 12.51
CA GLY A 91 -12.78 9.97 12.24
C GLY A 91 -13.39 10.51 10.96
N VAL A 92 -14.17 9.70 10.22
CA VAL A 92 -14.78 10.13 8.96
C VAL A 92 -15.91 11.12 9.22
N VAL A 93 -15.77 12.34 8.68
CA VAL A 93 -16.75 13.44 8.82
C VAL A 93 -17.62 13.58 7.58
N ALA A 94 -17.21 13.03 6.44
CA ALA A 94 -18.01 13.03 5.23
C ALA A 94 -17.89 11.71 4.47
N HIS A 95 -19.04 11.15 4.08
CA HIS A 95 -19.16 10.04 3.15
C HIS A 95 -19.66 10.57 1.81
N VAL A 96 -18.79 10.57 0.82
CA VAL A 96 -19.05 11.15 -0.51
C VAL A 96 -19.38 10.03 -1.49
N THR A 97 -20.47 10.15 -2.23
CA THR A 97 -20.93 9.13 -3.17
C THR A 97 -21.23 9.68 -4.54
N TRP A 98 -21.12 8.83 -5.56
CA TRP A 98 -21.56 9.16 -6.91
C TRP A 98 -23.08 9.03 -7.05
N HIS A 99 -23.66 7.92 -6.54
CA HIS A 99 -25.10 7.71 -6.56
C HIS A 99 -25.74 8.12 -5.24
N PRO A 100 -26.94 8.72 -5.28
CA PRO A 100 -27.74 8.87 -4.09
C PRO A 100 -28.15 7.49 -3.56
N GLY A 101 -28.37 7.39 -2.28
CA GLY A 101 -28.79 6.13 -1.67
C GLY A 101 -29.32 6.32 -0.26
N PRO A 102 -30.07 5.32 0.28
CA PRO A 102 -30.48 5.36 1.67
C PRO A 102 -29.24 5.38 2.58
N PRO A 103 -29.38 5.85 3.84
CA PRO A 103 -28.30 5.68 4.81
C PRO A 103 -27.99 4.19 4.98
N PRO A 104 -26.74 3.80 5.22
CA PRO A 104 -26.40 2.44 5.62
C PRO A 104 -27.28 2.07 6.85
N VAL A 105 -27.92 0.90 6.78
CA VAL A 105 -28.88 0.46 7.81
C VAL A 105 -28.14 0.19 9.12
N ALA A 106 -28.83 0.37 10.24
CA ALA A 106 -28.32 0.14 11.59
C ALA A 106 -27.69 -1.26 11.71
N GLY A 107 -26.58 -1.35 12.40
CA GLY A 107 -25.74 -2.54 12.56
C GLY A 107 -24.33 -2.28 12.07
N ASP A 108 -23.69 -3.30 11.51
CA ASP A 108 -22.27 -3.25 11.07
C ASP A 108 -21.96 -2.27 9.94
N GLY A 109 -22.97 -1.61 9.38
CA GLY A 109 -22.84 -0.64 8.30
C GLY A 109 -23.05 0.82 8.72
N THR A 110 -23.18 1.13 10.00
CA THR A 110 -23.44 2.48 10.47
C THR A 110 -22.30 3.45 10.19
N LEU A 111 -22.64 4.62 9.65
CA LEU A 111 -21.71 5.75 9.57
C LEU A 111 -21.48 6.34 10.97
N PRO A 112 -20.30 6.95 11.24
CA PRO A 112 -20.09 7.73 12.45
C PRO A 112 -21.22 8.76 12.63
N PRO A 113 -21.72 9.00 13.86
CA PRO A 113 -22.86 9.92 14.08
C PRO A 113 -22.66 11.35 13.58
N HIS A 114 -21.42 11.79 13.50
CA HIS A 114 -21.02 13.11 13.01
C HIS A 114 -20.77 13.15 11.49
N CYS A 115 -20.83 12.01 10.81
CA CYS A 115 -20.53 11.91 9.38
C CYS A 115 -21.70 12.41 8.54
N VAL A 116 -21.47 13.40 7.70
CA VAL A 116 -22.45 13.86 6.71
C VAL A 116 -22.32 13.06 5.42
N ARG A 117 -23.45 12.88 4.73
CA ARG A 117 -23.47 12.25 3.40
C ARG A 117 -23.58 13.31 2.32
N ILE A 118 -22.78 13.20 1.28
CA ILE A 118 -22.72 14.12 0.14
C ILE A 118 -22.79 13.30 -1.15
N CYS A 119 -23.81 13.52 -1.98
CA CYS A 119 -23.87 12.93 -3.31
C CYS A 119 -23.41 13.95 -4.36
N ILE A 120 -22.31 13.62 -5.06
CA ILE A 120 -21.75 14.53 -6.07
C ILE A 120 -22.27 14.24 -7.49
N GLY A 121 -22.74 13.01 -7.75
CA GLY A 121 -23.17 12.61 -9.08
C GLY A 121 -24.41 13.34 -9.59
N ASP A 122 -25.34 13.68 -8.71
CA ASP A 122 -26.58 14.39 -9.11
C ASP A 122 -26.29 15.75 -9.73
N ALA A 123 -25.36 16.50 -9.16
CA ALA A 123 -24.95 17.79 -9.67
C ALA A 123 -24.14 17.71 -10.98
N LEU A 124 -23.39 16.62 -11.19
CA LEU A 124 -22.51 16.45 -12.36
C LEU A 124 -23.21 15.80 -13.55
N ARG A 125 -24.16 14.88 -13.31
CA ARG A 125 -24.92 14.23 -14.39
C ARG A 125 -25.75 15.19 -15.24
N THR A 126 -26.12 16.32 -14.68
CA THR A 126 -26.89 17.39 -15.38
C THR A 126 -25.99 18.36 -16.12
N ARG A 127 -24.68 18.32 -15.94
CA ARG A 127 -23.74 19.22 -16.62
C ARG A 127 -23.37 18.66 -18.00
N PRO A 128 -23.68 19.40 -19.09
CA PRO A 128 -23.44 18.94 -20.45
C PRO A 128 -21.93 18.86 -20.81
N ASP A 129 -21.09 19.61 -20.09
CA ASP A 129 -19.64 19.69 -20.26
C ASP A 129 -18.87 18.64 -19.42
N PHE A 130 -19.58 17.88 -18.59
CA PHE A 130 -18.93 16.88 -17.74
C PHE A 130 -18.95 15.50 -18.40
N SER A 131 -17.75 14.93 -18.56
CA SER A 131 -17.56 13.53 -18.98
C SER A 131 -16.57 12.84 -18.07
N PRO A 132 -16.93 11.70 -17.41
CA PRO A 132 -16.00 10.91 -16.63
C PRO A 132 -14.78 10.43 -17.46
N ASP A 133 -14.98 10.11 -18.73
CA ASP A 133 -13.91 9.64 -19.62
C ASP A 133 -12.86 10.72 -19.93
N ALA A 134 -13.19 12.00 -19.72
CA ALA A 134 -12.25 13.08 -19.89
C ALA A 134 -11.30 13.26 -18.69
N ILE A 135 -11.53 12.53 -17.58
CA ILE A 135 -10.69 12.61 -16.39
C ILE A 135 -9.49 11.69 -16.56
N ASP A 136 -8.29 12.25 -16.67
CA ASP A 136 -7.06 11.46 -16.62
C ASP A 136 -6.78 10.96 -15.21
N LEU A 137 -7.32 9.78 -14.89
CA LEU A 137 -7.14 9.14 -13.59
C LEU A 137 -5.68 8.82 -13.26
N ALA A 138 -4.79 8.75 -14.25
CA ALA A 138 -3.37 8.51 -14.03
C ALA A 138 -2.66 9.75 -13.47
N ALA A 139 -3.20 10.94 -13.76
CA ALA A 139 -2.67 12.18 -13.22
C ALA A 139 -2.90 12.32 -11.70
N TYR A 140 -3.91 11.66 -11.14
CA TYR A 140 -4.24 11.77 -9.72
C TYR A 140 -3.54 10.71 -8.86
N PRO A 141 -3.16 11.06 -7.63
CA PRO A 141 -3.37 12.33 -6.88
C PRO A 141 -2.39 13.45 -7.23
N TYR A 142 -1.66 13.37 -8.32
CA TYR A 142 -0.52 14.25 -8.62
C TYR A 142 -0.91 15.53 -9.37
N ALA A 143 -2.12 15.61 -9.93
CA ALA A 143 -2.56 16.69 -10.80
C ALA A 143 -2.51 18.09 -10.15
N HIS A 144 -2.61 18.18 -8.82
CA HIS A 144 -2.55 19.44 -8.06
C HIS A 144 -1.34 19.56 -7.16
N LEU A 145 -0.30 18.80 -7.42
CA LEU A 145 0.98 19.18 -6.84
C LEU A 145 1.33 20.59 -7.38
N PRO A 146 1.78 21.52 -6.52
CA PRO A 146 2.08 22.88 -6.94
C PRO A 146 2.93 22.89 -8.20
N ASP A 147 2.62 23.80 -9.15
CA ASP A 147 3.44 23.99 -10.35
C ASP A 147 4.87 24.50 -10.01
N THR A 148 5.03 25.08 -8.82
CA THR A 148 6.35 25.41 -8.29
C THR A 148 7.11 24.15 -7.94
N PRO A 149 8.27 23.90 -8.56
CA PRO A 149 9.12 22.77 -8.25
C PRO A 149 9.47 22.75 -6.75
N ARG A 150 9.50 21.56 -6.16
CA ARG A 150 9.93 21.43 -4.77
C ARG A 150 11.43 21.67 -4.63
N PRO A 151 11.91 22.11 -3.45
CA PRO A 151 13.35 22.27 -3.23
C PRO A 151 14.16 21.02 -3.58
N CYS A 152 13.67 19.83 -3.25
CA CYS A 152 14.34 18.58 -3.61
C CYS A 152 14.30 18.30 -5.13
N GLU A 153 13.21 18.64 -5.84
CA GLU A 153 13.12 18.52 -7.29
C GLU A 153 14.12 19.44 -7.97
N LEU A 154 14.16 20.73 -7.58
CA LEU A 154 15.15 21.68 -8.10
C LEU A 154 16.59 21.22 -7.86
N THR A 155 16.87 20.68 -6.67
CA THR A 155 18.19 20.16 -6.32
C THR A 155 18.59 18.99 -7.22
N PHE A 156 17.71 18.03 -7.43
CA PHE A 156 18.02 16.81 -8.15
C PHE A 156 17.82 16.89 -9.68
N ALA A 157 17.04 17.85 -10.18
CA ALA A 157 16.91 18.10 -11.62
C ALA A 157 18.26 18.41 -12.28
N HIS A 158 19.17 19.07 -11.54
CA HIS A 158 20.51 19.43 -12.02
C HIS A 158 21.59 18.42 -11.60
N ALA A 159 21.25 17.40 -10.80
CA ALA A 159 22.20 16.42 -10.27
C ALA A 159 21.58 15.00 -10.20
N PRO A 160 21.21 14.40 -11.34
CA PRO A 160 20.55 13.09 -11.35
C PRO A 160 21.41 11.97 -10.72
N ASP A 161 22.72 12.04 -10.87
CA ASP A 161 23.63 11.06 -10.25
C ASP A 161 23.63 11.16 -8.73
N ALA A 162 23.51 12.37 -8.17
CA ALA A 162 23.37 12.58 -6.75
C ALA A 162 22.03 12.03 -6.23
N ALA A 163 20.94 12.19 -6.98
CA ALA A 163 19.66 11.57 -6.67
C ALA A 163 19.77 10.04 -6.63
N LEU A 164 20.41 9.43 -7.62
CA LEU A 164 20.61 7.98 -7.66
C LEU A 164 21.52 7.50 -6.53
N ALA A 165 22.57 8.24 -6.19
CA ALA A 165 23.44 7.93 -5.05
C ALA A 165 22.67 7.98 -3.72
N LEU A 166 21.84 9.02 -3.51
CA LEU A 166 20.95 9.14 -2.37
C LEU A 166 20.00 7.92 -2.26
N LEU A 167 19.37 7.54 -3.38
CA LEU A 167 18.44 6.43 -3.40
C LEU A 167 19.13 5.09 -3.12
N ARG A 168 20.35 4.87 -3.64
CA ARG A 168 21.15 3.66 -3.30
C ARG A 168 21.41 3.62 -1.81
N ALA A 169 21.95 4.67 -1.23
CA ALA A 169 22.25 4.75 0.20
C ALA A 169 20.98 4.58 1.07
N ALA A 170 19.86 5.16 0.67
CA ALA A 170 18.59 4.98 1.37
C ALA A 170 18.06 3.54 1.27
N GLY A 171 18.17 2.91 0.11
CA GLY A 171 17.81 1.51 -0.12
C GLY A 171 18.65 0.56 0.73
N GLU A 172 19.96 0.78 0.76
CA GLU A 172 20.89 0.04 1.62
C GLU A 172 20.51 0.17 3.09
N ARG A 173 20.30 1.40 3.60
CA ARG A 173 19.87 1.62 4.99
C ARG A 173 18.59 0.86 5.31
N ARG A 174 17.64 0.83 4.37
CA ARG A 174 16.38 0.10 4.55
C ARG A 174 16.58 -1.39 4.68
N LEU A 175 17.37 -1.99 3.81
CA LEU A 175 17.62 -3.44 3.80
C LEU A 175 18.52 -3.85 4.97
N GLU A 176 19.53 -3.06 5.33
CA GLU A 176 20.33 -3.25 6.53
C GLU A 176 19.48 -3.14 7.82
N GLY A 177 18.53 -2.22 7.86
CA GLY A 177 17.56 -2.12 8.97
C GLY A 177 16.71 -3.38 9.11
N LYS A 178 16.29 -3.99 8.00
CA LYS A 178 15.58 -5.28 7.99
C LYS A 178 16.51 -6.42 8.45
N ALA A 179 17.76 -6.45 7.99
CA ALA A 179 18.74 -7.44 8.38
C ALA A 179 19.02 -7.40 9.89
N ARG A 180 19.26 -6.21 10.46
CA ARG A 180 19.43 -6.05 11.91
C ARG A 180 18.23 -6.54 12.72
N ARG A 181 17.01 -6.26 12.24
CA ARG A 181 15.80 -6.79 12.87
C ARG A 181 15.75 -8.33 12.83
N LEU A 182 16.15 -8.94 11.71
CA LEU A 182 16.20 -10.40 11.56
C LEU A 182 17.27 -11.01 12.45
N ALA A 183 18.44 -10.42 12.54
CA ALA A 183 19.50 -10.88 13.45
C ALA A 183 19.02 -10.91 14.92
N ALA A 184 18.31 -9.85 15.34
CA ALA A 184 17.69 -9.81 16.67
C ALA A 184 16.61 -10.90 16.85
N LEU A 185 15.86 -11.22 15.81
CA LEU A 185 14.88 -12.32 15.83
C LEU A 185 15.53 -13.68 15.92
N PHE A 186 16.66 -13.90 15.25
CA PHE A 186 17.43 -15.16 15.37
C PHE A 186 17.89 -15.42 16.80
N VAL A 187 18.45 -14.39 17.45
CA VAL A 187 18.86 -14.49 18.86
C VAL A 187 17.66 -14.80 19.77
N ARG A 188 16.53 -14.13 19.55
CA ARG A 188 15.34 -14.31 20.38
C ARG A 188 14.66 -15.66 20.19
N ASN A 189 14.51 -16.10 18.95
CA ASN A 189 13.70 -17.28 18.61
C ASN A 189 14.54 -18.60 18.68
N GLY A 190 15.85 -18.55 18.54
CA GLY A 190 16.75 -19.72 18.54
C GLY A 190 16.52 -20.71 17.39
N ASP A 191 15.54 -20.47 16.52
CA ASP A 191 15.20 -21.33 15.38
C ASP A 191 15.23 -20.52 14.07
N ARG A 192 16.27 -20.78 13.29
CA ARG A 192 16.50 -20.18 11.99
C ARG A 192 15.36 -20.47 11.00
N ALA A 193 14.97 -21.74 10.93
CA ALA A 193 13.95 -22.19 9.97
C ALA A 193 12.59 -21.62 10.32
N GLN A 194 12.22 -21.56 11.59
CA GLN A 194 11.00 -20.94 12.06
C GLN A 194 10.99 -19.43 11.74
N THR A 195 12.09 -18.73 12.01
CA THR A 195 12.20 -17.30 11.71
C THR A 195 12.06 -17.03 10.21
N PHE A 196 12.68 -17.86 9.36
CA PHE A 196 12.51 -17.76 7.91
C PHE A 196 11.05 -17.99 7.49
N TYR A 197 10.43 -19.02 8.03
CA TYR A 197 9.03 -19.34 7.76
C TYR A 197 8.10 -18.19 8.13
N GLU A 198 8.26 -17.61 9.33
CA GLU A 198 7.47 -16.46 9.79
C GLU A 198 7.61 -15.23 8.88
N GLU A 199 8.81 -14.92 8.42
CA GLU A 199 9.07 -13.78 7.55
C GLU A 199 8.53 -13.99 6.14
N MET A 200 8.67 -15.20 5.61
CA MET A 200 8.08 -15.55 4.33
C MET A 200 6.55 -15.54 4.39
N MET A 201 5.96 -16.09 5.45
CA MET A 201 4.52 -16.03 5.68
C MET A 201 4.03 -14.58 5.77
N ALA A 202 4.73 -13.72 6.50
CA ALA A 202 4.41 -12.28 6.54
C ALA A 202 4.46 -11.62 5.15
N ALA A 203 5.40 -12.05 4.30
CA ALA A 203 5.49 -11.57 2.92
C ALA A 203 4.30 -12.06 2.05
N PHE A 204 3.73 -13.24 2.30
CA PHE A 204 2.48 -13.66 1.67
C PHE A 204 1.31 -12.75 2.01
N GLY A 205 1.26 -12.23 3.23
CA GLY A 205 0.21 -11.32 3.70
C GLY A 205 0.23 -9.93 3.06
N TYR A 206 1.29 -9.58 2.34
CA TYR A 206 1.43 -8.24 1.77
C TYR A 206 1.38 -7.12 2.83
N LYS A 207 0.99 -5.93 2.38
CA LYS A 207 0.88 -4.74 3.21
C LYS A 207 -0.17 -4.89 4.32
N HIS A 208 -1.30 -5.51 4.00
CA HIS A 208 -2.48 -5.50 4.89
C HIS A 208 -2.56 -6.70 5.82
N ASN A 209 -2.07 -7.86 5.39
CA ASN A 209 -2.19 -9.12 6.12
C ASN A 209 -0.83 -9.67 6.60
N ALA A 210 0.25 -8.89 6.56
CA ALA A 210 1.56 -9.35 7.02
C ALA A 210 1.54 -9.78 8.52
N ARG A 211 0.82 -9.04 9.38
CA ARG A 211 0.67 -9.40 10.79
C ARG A 211 -0.13 -10.68 11.00
N PRO A 212 -1.35 -10.84 10.42
CA PRO A 212 -2.09 -12.10 10.48
C PRO A 212 -1.28 -13.28 9.96
N PHE A 213 -0.59 -13.19 8.84
CA PHE A 213 0.22 -14.28 8.31
C PHE A 213 1.42 -14.65 9.20
N ARG A 214 2.08 -13.67 9.84
CA ARG A 214 3.12 -13.97 10.83
C ARG A 214 2.53 -14.66 12.05
N ALA A 215 1.40 -14.19 12.56
CA ALA A 215 0.69 -14.83 13.67
C ALA A 215 0.27 -16.26 13.31
N LEU A 216 -0.15 -16.49 12.05
CA LEU A 216 -0.46 -17.82 11.55
C LEU A 216 0.76 -18.76 11.59
N ALA A 217 1.93 -18.30 11.16
CA ALA A 217 3.16 -19.06 11.22
C ALA A 217 3.64 -19.37 12.66
N GLN A 218 3.27 -18.51 13.61
CA GLN A 218 3.53 -18.72 15.04
C GLN A 218 2.51 -19.67 15.67
N THR A 219 1.25 -19.64 15.22
CA THR A 219 0.18 -20.53 15.68
C THR A 219 0.35 -21.94 15.16
N LEU A 220 0.81 -22.10 13.91
CA LEU A 220 1.15 -23.36 13.28
C LEU A 220 2.62 -23.32 12.81
N PRO A 221 3.58 -23.72 13.67
CA PRO A 221 5.01 -23.77 13.34
C PRO A 221 5.30 -24.69 12.16
N TRP A 222 6.37 -24.41 11.41
CA TRP A 222 6.70 -25.17 10.21
C TRP A 222 6.87 -26.69 10.45
N ARG A 223 7.32 -27.08 11.66
CA ARG A 223 7.51 -28.49 12.04
C ARG A 223 6.20 -29.25 12.20
N GLU A 224 5.13 -28.54 12.48
CA GLU A 224 3.77 -29.08 12.62
C GLU A 224 3.00 -29.03 11.31
N LEU A 225 3.58 -28.40 10.26
CA LEU A 225 2.93 -28.28 8.97
C LEU A 225 2.90 -29.64 8.26
N PRO A 226 1.73 -30.14 7.83
CA PRO A 226 1.64 -31.40 7.11
C PRO A 226 2.48 -31.42 5.84
N SER A 227 3.00 -32.59 5.47
CA SER A 227 3.84 -32.76 4.28
C SER A 227 3.05 -32.65 2.95
N SER A 228 1.76 -32.95 2.97
CA SER A 228 0.89 -32.79 1.82
C SER A 228 0.43 -31.34 1.67
N PRO A 229 0.55 -30.68 0.50
CA PRO A 229 0.05 -29.32 0.29
C PRO A 229 -1.40 -29.13 0.64
N HIS A 230 -2.26 -30.09 0.30
CA HIS A 230 -3.70 -30.01 0.62
C HIS A 230 -3.93 -30.06 2.15
N ALA A 231 -3.32 -30.99 2.84
CA ALA A 231 -3.42 -31.09 4.30
C ALA A 231 -2.82 -29.84 4.98
N ALA A 232 -1.71 -29.30 4.46
CA ALA A 232 -1.09 -28.09 4.96
C ALA A 232 -2.03 -26.86 4.75
N ALA A 233 -2.68 -26.74 3.60
CA ALA A 233 -3.66 -25.68 3.34
C ALA A 233 -4.84 -25.76 4.32
N THR A 234 -5.38 -26.98 4.54
CA THR A 234 -6.45 -27.21 5.50
C THR A 234 -6.02 -26.83 6.93
N ALA A 235 -4.84 -27.28 7.37
CA ALA A 235 -4.31 -26.99 8.70
C ALA A 235 -4.08 -25.46 8.88
N LEU A 236 -3.52 -24.79 7.89
CA LEU A 236 -3.33 -23.33 7.91
C LEU A 236 -4.66 -22.58 7.94
N THR A 237 -5.67 -23.03 7.19
CA THR A 237 -7.00 -22.41 7.22
C THR A 237 -7.65 -22.57 8.58
N CYS A 238 -7.64 -23.77 9.15
CA CYS A 238 -8.15 -24.00 10.52
C CYS A 238 -7.42 -23.15 11.56
N ALA A 239 -6.08 -23.07 11.48
CA ALA A 239 -5.29 -22.23 12.38
C ALA A 239 -5.58 -20.74 12.18
N ALA A 240 -5.85 -20.30 10.94
CA ALA A 240 -6.24 -18.93 10.64
C ALA A 240 -7.57 -18.57 11.30
N ASP A 241 -8.58 -19.43 11.17
CA ASP A 241 -9.94 -19.18 11.65
C ASP A 241 -10.03 -19.26 13.17
N LEU A 242 -9.43 -20.29 13.76
CA LEU A 242 -9.55 -20.59 15.20
C LEU A 242 -8.48 -19.92 16.07
N GLY A 243 -7.27 -19.78 15.56
CA GLY A 243 -6.12 -19.30 16.32
C GLY A 243 -5.76 -17.84 16.07
N VAL A 244 -5.87 -17.36 14.84
CA VAL A 244 -5.41 -16.04 14.43
C VAL A 244 -6.54 -15.03 14.35
N ALA A 245 -7.64 -15.33 13.66
CA ALA A 245 -8.71 -14.38 13.41
C ALA A 245 -9.29 -13.71 14.67
N PRO A 246 -9.45 -14.43 15.81
CA PRO A 246 -9.93 -13.80 17.04
C PRO A 246 -8.97 -12.78 17.65
N ARG A 247 -7.68 -12.84 17.32
CA ARG A 247 -6.62 -12.01 17.92
C ARG A 247 -6.09 -10.94 16.98
N VAL A 248 -6.00 -11.27 15.68
CA VAL A 248 -5.46 -10.39 14.64
C VAL A 248 -6.40 -10.45 13.46
N PRO A 249 -7.23 -9.42 13.24
CA PRO A 249 -8.24 -9.45 12.19
C PRO A 249 -7.60 -9.51 10.79
N TRP A 250 -8.18 -10.35 9.94
CA TRP A 250 -7.84 -10.41 8.51
C TRP A 250 -8.50 -9.26 7.77
N ARG A 251 -7.72 -8.59 6.94
CA ARG A 251 -8.28 -7.63 5.99
C ARG A 251 -8.67 -8.36 4.71
N THR A 252 -9.98 -8.41 4.44
CA THR A 252 -10.55 -9.01 3.23
C THR A 252 -11.17 -7.95 2.31
N ALA A 253 -11.65 -6.85 2.88
CA ALA A 253 -12.18 -5.72 2.12
C ALA A 253 -11.06 -4.97 1.35
N ASN A 254 -11.37 -4.53 0.13
CA ASN A 254 -10.45 -3.83 -0.78
C ASN A 254 -9.15 -4.61 -1.10
N VAL A 255 -9.20 -5.92 -0.99
CA VAL A 255 -8.10 -6.82 -1.36
C VAL A 255 -8.41 -7.41 -2.73
N ARG A 256 -7.52 -7.19 -3.71
CA ARG A 256 -7.67 -7.82 -5.03
C ARG A 256 -7.86 -9.33 -4.86
N PRO A 257 -8.75 -10.00 -5.63
CA PRO A 257 -9.00 -11.45 -5.51
C PRO A 257 -7.73 -12.29 -5.52
N SER A 258 -6.71 -11.88 -6.30
CA SER A 258 -5.41 -12.52 -6.34
C SER A 258 -4.59 -12.38 -5.04
N ASN A 259 -4.99 -11.52 -4.12
CA ASN A 259 -4.35 -11.27 -2.82
C ASN A 259 -5.23 -11.69 -1.64
N SER A 260 -6.36 -12.38 -1.88
CA SER A 260 -7.22 -12.87 -0.80
C SER A 260 -6.43 -13.76 0.17
N PRO A 261 -6.69 -13.68 1.49
CA PRO A 261 -6.01 -14.50 2.48
C PRO A 261 -6.08 -16.01 2.15
N ALA A 262 -7.25 -16.53 1.77
CA ALA A 262 -7.42 -17.93 1.42
C ALA A 262 -6.47 -18.37 0.30
N ARG A 263 -6.46 -17.66 -0.83
CA ARG A 263 -5.54 -17.96 -1.93
C ARG A 263 -4.07 -17.91 -1.51
N ARG A 264 -3.70 -16.98 -0.65
CA ARG A 264 -2.32 -16.86 -0.16
C ARG A 264 -1.94 -17.96 0.83
N ILE A 265 -2.89 -18.50 1.57
CA ILE A 265 -2.72 -19.69 2.40
C ILE A 265 -2.43 -20.90 1.51
N ASP A 266 -3.19 -21.10 0.45
CA ASP A 266 -2.96 -22.19 -0.51
C ASP A 266 -1.56 -22.10 -1.14
N GLU A 267 -1.16 -20.91 -1.57
CA GLU A 267 0.16 -20.66 -2.15
C GLU A 267 1.29 -20.92 -1.14
N ALA A 268 1.10 -20.55 0.13
CA ALA A 268 2.06 -20.82 1.20
C ALA A 268 2.16 -22.32 1.50
N ALA A 269 1.02 -23.02 1.51
CA ALA A 269 1.01 -24.48 1.68
C ALA A 269 1.78 -25.20 0.57
N LEU A 270 1.60 -24.78 -0.68
CA LEU A 270 2.37 -25.33 -1.82
C LEU A 270 3.88 -25.10 -1.69
N LEU A 271 4.30 -23.98 -1.10
CA LEU A 271 5.73 -23.68 -0.94
C LEU A 271 6.37 -24.43 0.24
N PHE A 272 5.64 -24.61 1.34
CA PHE A 272 6.22 -25.03 2.62
C PHE A 272 5.91 -26.47 3.02
N ALA A 273 4.84 -27.09 2.49
CA ALA A 273 4.43 -28.44 2.90
C ALA A 273 5.58 -29.47 2.73
N GLY A 274 6.11 -29.96 3.85
CA GLY A 274 7.20 -30.93 3.88
C GLY A 274 8.54 -30.50 3.25
N ALA A 275 8.63 -29.28 2.75
CA ALA A 275 9.71 -28.85 1.87
C ALA A 275 10.71 -27.85 2.51
N LEU A 276 10.38 -27.25 3.66
CA LEU A 276 11.13 -26.10 4.18
C LEU A 276 12.64 -26.34 4.34
N PRO A 277 13.16 -27.44 4.92
CA PRO A 277 14.61 -27.65 5.02
C PRO A 277 15.30 -27.77 3.65
N GLY A 278 14.62 -28.40 2.69
CA GLY A 278 15.11 -28.51 1.32
C GLY A 278 15.09 -27.17 0.58
N LEU A 279 14.03 -26.38 0.77
CA LEU A 279 13.91 -25.03 0.23
C LEU A 279 15.02 -24.13 0.76
N LEU A 280 15.27 -24.14 2.07
CA LEU A 280 16.35 -23.37 2.69
C LEU A 280 17.72 -23.74 2.12
N ARG A 281 18.06 -25.03 2.04
CA ARG A 281 19.34 -25.47 1.45
C ARG A 281 19.54 -24.99 0.03
N ARG A 282 18.48 -25.03 -0.79
CA ARG A 282 18.55 -24.56 -2.19
C ARG A 282 18.74 -23.05 -2.27
N LEU A 283 18.02 -22.28 -1.44
CA LEU A 283 18.14 -20.82 -1.38
C LEU A 283 19.49 -20.38 -0.81
N ASP A 284 20.03 -21.13 0.17
CA ASP A 284 21.35 -20.88 0.76
C ASP A 284 22.49 -21.08 -0.23
N ALA A 285 22.31 -21.95 -1.21
CA ALA A 285 23.27 -22.18 -2.30
C ALA A 285 23.29 -21.05 -3.35
N CYS A 286 22.31 -20.13 -3.32
CA CYS A 286 22.26 -19.03 -4.27
C CYS A 286 23.17 -17.87 -3.82
N ASP A 287 24.09 -17.44 -4.68
CA ASP A 287 24.87 -16.22 -4.44
C ASP A 287 24.03 -14.99 -4.76
N LEU A 288 23.38 -14.42 -3.74
CA LEU A 288 22.51 -13.25 -3.91
C LEU A 288 23.29 -11.96 -4.20
N ALA A 289 24.62 -11.94 -4.14
CA ALA A 289 25.42 -10.79 -4.52
C ALA A 289 25.38 -10.53 -6.04
N VAL A 290 25.15 -11.57 -6.84
CA VAL A 290 25.16 -11.52 -8.30
C VAL A 290 23.78 -11.80 -8.91
N ARG A 291 23.54 -11.24 -10.10
CA ARG A 291 22.27 -11.40 -10.82
C ARG A 291 21.87 -12.85 -11.05
N LYS A 292 22.84 -13.71 -11.39
CA LYS A 292 22.59 -15.13 -11.62
C LYS A 292 22.05 -15.82 -10.39
N GLY A 293 22.68 -15.63 -9.23
CA GLY A 293 22.19 -16.22 -7.98
C GLY A 293 20.85 -15.68 -7.52
N GLN A 294 20.57 -14.38 -7.76
CA GLN A 294 19.23 -13.82 -7.53
C GLN A 294 18.19 -14.47 -8.45
N GLN A 295 18.52 -14.69 -9.74
CA GLN A 295 17.63 -15.37 -10.69
C GLN A 295 17.38 -16.82 -10.24
N ASP A 296 18.40 -17.54 -9.82
CA ASP A 296 18.28 -18.93 -9.32
C ASP A 296 17.33 -18.98 -8.10
N ALA A 297 17.45 -18.02 -7.18
CA ALA A 297 16.55 -17.90 -6.04
C ALA A 297 15.09 -17.62 -6.46
N LEU A 298 14.88 -16.75 -7.47
CA LEU A 298 13.56 -16.49 -8.04
C LEU A 298 12.96 -17.74 -8.69
N ASP A 299 13.76 -18.52 -9.41
CA ASP A 299 13.31 -19.74 -10.06
C ASP A 299 12.95 -20.83 -9.03
N ILE A 300 13.69 -20.91 -7.94
CA ILE A 300 13.37 -21.79 -6.78
C ILE A 300 12.01 -21.40 -6.19
N LEU A 301 11.77 -20.11 -5.92
CA LEU A 301 10.51 -19.64 -5.36
C LEU A 301 9.32 -19.89 -6.30
N ARG A 302 9.54 -19.80 -7.61
CA ARG A 302 8.51 -19.97 -8.64
C ARG A 302 8.28 -21.43 -9.05
N ALA A 303 9.19 -22.32 -8.77
CA ALA A 303 9.10 -23.74 -9.15
C ALA A 303 7.85 -24.44 -8.58
N ALA A 304 7.39 -24.01 -7.39
CA ALA A 304 6.14 -24.51 -6.79
C ALA A 304 4.87 -23.95 -7.43
N ARG A 305 4.97 -23.15 -8.48
CA ARG A 305 3.89 -22.50 -9.25
C ARG A 305 2.95 -21.51 -8.54
N PRO A 306 3.04 -21.21 -7.23
CA PRO A 306 2.09 -20.29 -6.61
C PRO A 306 2.50 -18.83 -6.77
N LEU A 307 3.79 -18.54 -7.00
CA LEU A 307 4.31 -17.18 -6.98
C LEU A 307 4.51 -16.60 -8.38
N GLY A 308 3.80 -15.54 -8.69
CA GLY A 308 4.09 -14.70 -9.86
C GLY A 308 5.48 -14.03 -9.72
N ALA A 309 6.12 -13.70 -10.86
CA ALA A 309 7.48 -13.15 -10.91
C ALA A 309 7.66 -11.94 -9.97
N ARG A 310 6.72 -11.01 -9.97
CA ARG A 310 6.77 -9.78 -9.14
C ARG A 310 6.69 -10.08 -7.64
N ARG A 311 5.90 -11.10 -7.25
CA ARG A 311 5.83 -11.53 -5.86
C ARG A 311 7.12 -12.20 -5.41
N ALA A 312 7.68 -13.07 -6.23
CA ALA A 312 8.97 -13.70 -5.95
C ALA A 312 10.08 -12.63 -5.80
N ALA A 313 10.10 -11.61 -6.68
CA ALA A 313 11.02 -10.48 -6.56
C ALA A 313 10.82 -9.68 -5.27
N ALA A 314 9.58 -9.44 -4.85
CA ALA A 314 9.31 -8.79 -3.57
C ALA A 314 9.80 -9.63 -2.38
N MET A 315 9.68 -10.96 -2.43
CA MET A 315 10.22 -11.86 -1.40
C MET A 315 11.75 -11.88 -1.42
N LEU A 316 12.38 -11.88 -2.60
CA LEU A 316 13.83 -11.75 -2.74
C LEU A 316 14.33 -10.48 -2.03
N THR A 317 13.75 -9.33 -2.37
CA THR A 317 14.18 -8.02 -1.86
C THR A 317 13.87 -7.86 -0.36
N ASN A 318 12.69 -8.31 0.07
CA ASN A 318 12.20 -7.98 1.41
C ASN A 318 12.49 -9.07 2.46
N VAL A 319 12.81 -10.29 2.04
CA VAL A 319 13.11 -11.41 2.94
C VAL A 319 14.49 -12.02 2.65
N LEU A 320 14.76 -12.54 1.44
CA LEU A 320 15.96 -13.33 1.19
C LEU A 320 17.25 -12.53 1.34
N ILE A 321 17.32 -11.33 0.75
CA ILE A 321 18.51 -10.46 0.86
C ILE A 321 18.73 -10.04 2.32
N PRO A 322 17.74 -9.48 3.05
CA PRO A 322 17.91 -9.19 4.47
C PRO A 322 18.27 -10.41 5.34
N PHE A 323 17.72 -11.58 5.01
CA PHE A 323 18.00 -12.83 5.73
C PHE A 323 19.46 -13.27 5.54
N ALA A 324 19.93 -13.30 4.28
CA ALA A 324 21.32 -13.62 3.97
C ALA A 324 22.30 -12.60 4.57
N ARG A 325 21.89 -11.35 4.64
CA ARG A 325 22.67 -10.26 5.26
C ARG A 325 22.73 -10.42 6.77
N ALA A 326 21.62 -10.78 7.42
CA ALA A 326 21.56 -11.04 8.87
C ALA A 326 22.42 -12.24 9.30
N GLU A 327 22.66 -13.18 8.40
CA GLU A 327 23.50 -14.37 8.62
C GLU A 327 24.94 -14.19 8.13
N GLU A 328 25.33 -12.99 7.73
CA GLU A 328 26.67 -12.68 7.20
C GLU A 328 27.07 -13.48 5.94
N ARG A 329 26.11 -14.19 5.31
CA ARG A 329 26.32 -14.88 4.02
C ARG A 329 26.44 -13.90 2.86
N LEU A 330 25.98 -12.69 3.05
CA LEU A 330 26.06 -11.59 2.11
C LEU A 330 26.84 -10.44 2.78
N ALA A 331 28.03 -10.11 2.26
CA ALA A 331 28.91 -9.13 2.88
C ALA A 331 28.33 -7.71 2.88
N ARG A 332 27.54 -7.35 1.84
CA ARG A 332 26.84 -6.07 1.69
C ARG A 332 25.54 -6.26 0.91
N VAL A 333 24.65 -5.31 1.01
CA VAL A 333 23.46 -5.25 0.15
C VAL A 333 23.91 -5.12 -1.32
N PRO A 334 23.35 -5.90 -2.27
CA PRO A 334 23.71 -5.80 -3.68
C PRO A 334 23.35 -4.43 -4.27
N GLU A 335 24.21 -3.88 -5.12
CA GLU A 335 23.99 -2.60 -5.81
C GLU A 335 22.84 -2.67 -6.82
N TRP A 336 22.51 -3.87 -7.27
CA TRP A 336 21.39 -4.16 -8.12
C TRP A 336 20.58 -5.34 -7.58
N ILE A 337 19.28 -5.18 -7.57
CA ILE A 337 18.32 -6.20 -7.11
C ILE A 337 17.22 -6.30 -8.17
N PHE A 338 16.69 -7.51 -8.40
CA PHE A 338 15.55 -7.70 -9.30
C PHE A 338 14.40 -6.75 -8.94
N PRO A 339 13.82 -6.06 -9.95
CA PRO A 339 12.78 -5.06 -9.71
C PRO A 339 11.50 -5.70 -9.17
N GLU A 340 10.91 -5.05 -8.18
CA GLU A 340 9.60 -5.37 -7.64
C GLU A 340 8.51 -4.42 -8.19
N ASP A 341 7.26 -4.62 -7.80
CA ASP A 341 6.16 -3.75 -8.23
C ASP A 341 6.33 -2.31 -7.76
N ILE A 342 6.09 -1.39 -8.68
CA ILE A 342 6.04 0.05 -8.40
C ILE A 342 4.69 0.36 -7.74
N ASN A 343 4.72 0.64 -6.45
CA ASN A 343 3.54 1.04 -5.68
C ASN A 343 3.31 2.56 -5.71
N SER A 344 2.19 3.01 -5.13
CA SER A 344 1.82 4.43 -5.09
C SER A 344 2.85 5.30 -4.36
N THR A 345 3.45 4.81 -3.27
CA THR A 345 4.49 5.54 -2.53
C THR A 345 5.74 5.77 -3.38
N VAL A 346 6.16 4.74 -4.14
CA VAL A 346 7.30 4.84 -5.07
C VAL A 346 7.03 5.87 -6.14
N ARG A 347 5.84 5.81 -6.77
CA ARG A 347 5.44 6.79 -7.79
C ARG A 347 5.41 8.21 -7.25
N LEU A 348 4.80 8.40 -6.08
CA LEU A 348 4.75 9.71 -5.43
C LEU A 348 6.14 10.27 -5.15
N MET A 349 7.04 9.42 -4.62
CA MET A 349 8.39 9.89 -4.30
C MET A 349 9.24 10.14 -5.54
N ALA A 350 9.13 9.29 -6.55
CA ALA A 350 9.79 9.51 -7.84
C ALA A 350 9.33 10.82 -8.49
N PHE A 351 8.01 11.06 -8.49
CA PHE A 351 7.44 12.31 -8.96
C PHE A 351 7.97 13.53 -8.18
N ARG A 352 8.11 13.40 -6.86
CA ARG A 352 8.64 14.48 -6.00
C ARG A 352 10.11 14.77 -6.23
N LEU A 353 10.91 13.77 -6.58
CA LEU A 353 12.35 13.94 -6.80
C LEU A 353 12.70 14.31 -8.24
N PHE A 354 12.00 13.74 -9.20
CA PHE A 354 12.38 13.80 -10.62
C PHE A 354 11.40 14.60 -11.48
N GLY A 355 10.31 15.12 -10.89
CA GLY A 355 9.29 15.87 -11.64
C GLY A 355 8.29 15.00 -12.41
N ARG A 356 7.35 15.68 -13.10
CA ARG A 356 6.23 15.03 -13.82
C ARG A 356 6.67 14.12 -14.96
N ASP A 357 7.61 14.61 -15.75
CA ASP A 357 8.01 13.98 -17.02
C ASP A 357 9.24 13.08 -16.87
N HIS A 358 9.51 12.60 -15.64
CA HIS A 358 10.65 11.75 -15.41
C HIS A 358 10.50 10.38 -16.10
N ASN A 359 11.63 9.86 -16.59
CA ASN A 359 11.66 8.51 -17.13
C ASN A 359 11.70 7.47 -15.99
N PRO A 360 10.67 6.61 -15.84
CA PRO A 360 10.67 5.55 -14.81
C PRO A 360 11.85 4.59 -14.92
N ALA A 361 12.50 4.47 -16.09
CA ALA A 361 13.68 3.61 -16.25
C ALA A 361 14.86 4.01 -15.34
N LEU A 362 14.88 5.24 -14.83
CA LEU A 362 15.88 5.71 -13.86
C LEU A 362 15.94 4.86 -12.60
N TYR A 363 14.81 4.30 -12.15
CA TYR A 363 14.72 3.55 -10.90
C TYR A 363 14.00 2.19 -11.01
N ALA A 364 13.05 2.06 -11.94
CA ALA A 364 12.16 0.90 -12.02
C ALA A 364 12.88 -0.42 -12.36
N GLY A 365 14.06 -0.34 -12.97
CA GLY A 365 14.89 -1.49 -13.32
C GLY A 365 15.77 -2.01 -12.19
N ASN A 366 15.73 -1.41 -11.00
CA ASN A 366 16.56 -1.81 -9.86
C ASN A 366 15.77 -1.76 -8.54
N GLY A 367 15.54 -2.92 -7.93
CA GLY A 367 14.82 -3.05 -6.67
C GLY A 367 15.45 -2.26 -5.51
N LEU A 368 16.79 -2.08 -5.50
CA LEU A 368 17.46 -1.26 -4.50
C LEU A 368 17.01 0.21 -4.57
N LEU A 369 16.89 0.77 -5.78
CA LEU A 369 16.41 2.15 -5.98
C LEU A 369 14.94 2.29 -5.59
N VAL A 370 14.13 1.27 -5.87
CA VAL A 370 12.72 1.22 -5.43
C VAL A 370 12.63 1.25 -3.89
N GLN A 371 13.46 0.46 -3.21
CA GLN A 371 13.54 0.49 -1.73
C GLN A 371 14.08 1.84 -1.24
N GLY A 372 14.97 2.47 -1.98
CA GLY A 372 15.47 3.82 -1.72
C GLY A 372 14.37 4.88 -1.76
N LEU A 373 13.52 4.88 -2.78
CA LEU A 373 12.36 5.78 -2.86
C LEU A 373 11.42 5.61 -1.67
N ILE A 374 11.13 4.37 -1.25
CA ILE A 374 10.30 4.10 -0.07
C ILE A 374 10.96 4.64 1.20
N GLN A 375 12.27 4.45 1.36
CA GLN A 375 12.99 4.90 2.54
C GLN A 375 13.08 6.42 2.60
N THR A 376 13.41 7.07 1.50
CA THR A 376 13.46 8.53 1.40
C THR A 376 12.10 9.15 1.72
N HIS A 377 11.00 8.58 1.23
CA HIS A 377 9.66 9.01 1.61
C HIS A 377 9.44 8.94 3.14
N ARG A 378 9.87 7.85 3.77
CA ARG A 378 9.71 7.66 5.22
C ARG A 378 10.58 8.61 6.04
N GLU A 379 11.84 8.80 5.64
CA GLU A 379 12.79 9.61 6.39
C GLU A 379 12.50 11.10 6.27
N TYR A 380 12.01 11.57 5.14
CA TYR A 380 11.84 12.99 4.86
C TYR A 380 10.39 13.43 4.75
N CYS A 381 9.58 12.73 3.96
CA CYS A 381 8.22 13.19 3.68
C CYS A 381 7.20 12.84 4.76
N LEU A 382 7.43 11.74 5.53
CA LEU A 382 6.56 11.37 6.66
C LEU A 382 7.06 11.91 7.99
N ALA A 383 8.37 12.02 8.17
CA ALA A 383 8.98 12.46 9.42
C ALA A 383 9.02 14.00 9.57
N VAL A 384 9.13 14.70 8.46
CA VAL A 384 9.12 16.17 8.41
C VAL A 384 7.72 16.62 7.97
N HIS A 385 7.14 17.54 8.70
CA HIS A 385 5.81 18.12 8.44
C HIS A 385 5.69 18.70 7.01
N PRO A 386 4.46 19.05 6.55
CA PRO A 386 4.15 19.36 5.15
C PRO A 386 4.94 20.51 4.51
N ASP A 387 5.75 21.21 5.28
CA ASP A 387 6.59 22.28 4.76
C ASP A 387 7.87 21.74 4.12
N CYS A 388 7.85 21.66 2.79
CA CYS A 388 9.02 21.27 2.01
C CYS A 388 10.13 22.32 2.03
N SER A 389 9.87 23.57 2.46
CA SER A 389 10.86 24.65 2.46
C SER A 389 11.99 24.41 3.49
N SER A 390 11.66 23.76 4.60
CA SER A 390 12.61 23.38 5.67
C SER A 390 13.14 21.95 5.54
N CYS A 391 12.81 21.22 4.47
CA CYS A 391 13.17 19.82 4.31
C CYS A 391 14.70 19.66 4.13
N PRO A 392 15.39 18.87 4.99
CA PRO A 392 16.85 18.71 4.91
C PRO A 392 17.31 17.95 3.65
N LEU A 393 16.37 17.28 2.92
CA LEU A 393 16.68 16.58 1.68
C LEU A 393 17.24 17.54 0.62
N ALA A 394 16.72 18.75 0.54
CA ALA A 394 17.19 19.77 -0.41
C ALA A 394 18.62 20.26 -0.12
N GLY A 395 19.11 20.13 1.10
CA GLY A 395 20.45 20.53 1.51
C GLY A 395 21.54 19.46 1.32
N GLN A 396 21.18 18.25 0.89
CA GLN A 396 22.13 17.12 0.80
C GLN A 396 23.00 17.10 -0.47
N VAL A 397 22.79 18.01 -1.40
CA VAL A 397 23.53 18.12 -2.66
C VAL A 397 24.33 19.44 -2.69
N ARG A 398 25.05 19.70 -1.64
CA ARG A 398 26.06 20.78 -1.64
C ARG A 398 27.46 20.21 -1.70
#